data_05af78c3d1cdd7c0cfd642535b9c31ab
#
_entry.id   05af78c3d1cdd7c0cfd642535b9c31ab
#
_cell.length_a   1.000
_cell.length_b   1.000
_cell.length_c   1.000
_cell.angle_alpha   90.00
_cell.angle_beta   90.00
_cell.angle_gamma   90.00
#
_symmetry.space_group_name_H-M   'P 1'
#
loop_
_entity.id
_entity.type
_entity.pdbx_description
1 polymer ?
#
loop_
_entity_poly.entity_id
_entity_poly.type
_entity_poly.pdbx_seq_one_letter_code
_entity_poly.pdbx_strand_id
1 'polypeptide(L)'
;MNVLAIGAHFDDVELGCGGTLARFAAAADHVFVYVPTVSGFANHYNQTVRSSDVALAEAHEAMKVLGVTELICGKFQTLEVEFVDALNVEILRIMEEKKIDLVLSHWPGDIHHDHQAVGRASIHACRHVPRQLLFRSNWYHSTADFRGNFYVDITQTWEAKKQAIEAHASELERTGSKWIQFFENEAENAGQRIGVRYAEVFEVLKWLG
;
A
#
# COMPACT_ATOMS: atom_id res chain seq x y z
N MET A 1 18.57 0.95 -2.79
CA MET A 1 17.56 1.74 -3.58
C MET A 1 16.73 2.61 -2.66
N ASN A 2 16.08 3.64 -3.21
CA ASN A 2 15.05 4.39 -2.53
C ASN A 2 13.69 3.95 -3.07
N VAL A 3 12.91 3.30 -2.23
CA VAL A 3 11.61 2.71 -2.58
C VAL A 3 10.49 3.55 -1.95
N LEU A 4 9.48 3.93 -2.71
CA LEU A 4 8.29 4.62 -2.23
C LEU A 4 7.06 3.74 -2.44
N ALA A 5 6.36 3.41 -1.35
CA ALA A 5 5.01 2.85 -1.44
C ALA A 5 3.97 3.94 -1.16
N ILE A 6 2.91 3.98 -1.96
CA ILE A 6 1.83 4.97 -1.87
C ILE A 6 0.52 4.22 -1.65
N GLY A 7 -0.01 4.29 -0.43
CA GLY A 7 -1.35 3.84 -0.08
C GLY A 7 -2.32 5.01 -0.02
N ALA A 8 -3.62 4.80 -0.16
CA ALA A 8 -4.63 5.83 0.05
C ALA A 8 -4.92 6.01 1.55
N HIS A 9 -4.91 4.90 2.30
CA HIS A 9 -5.20 4.82 3.71
C HIS A 9 -4.08 4.10 4.47
N PHE A 10 -4.03 4.30 5.79
CA PHE A 10 -3.16 3.53 6.68
C PHE A 10 -3.72 2.10 6.80
N ASP A 11 -3.08 1.17 6.17
CA ASP A 11 -3.27 -0.28 6.03
C ASP A 11 -3.04 -0.78 4.60
N ASP A 12 -3.26 0.04 3.59
CA ASP A 12 -3.18 -0.35 2.18
C ASP A 12 -1.83 -0.93 1.77
N VAL A 13 -0.75 -0.32 2.23
CA VAL A 13 0.61 -0.77 1.84
C VAL A 13 0.97 -2.08 2.53
N GLU A 14 0.50 -2.29 3.76
CA GLU A 14 0.66 -3.54 4.50
C GLU A 14 -0.07 -4.68 3.79
N LEU A 15 -1.31 -4.43 3.38
CA LEU A 15 -2.15 -5.38 2.67
C LEU A 15 -1.62 -5.68 1.25
N GLY A 16 -1.26 -4.64 0.50
CA GLY A 16 -0.89 -4.75 -0.90
C GLY A 16 0.56 -5.15 -1.16
N CYS A 17 1.52 -4.67 -0.35
CA CYS A 17 2.95 -4.84 -0.61
C CYS A 17 3.84 -4.95 0.64
N GLY A 18 3.26 -5.17 1.83
CA GLY A 18 4.00 -5.17 3.11
C GLY A 18 5.16 -6.16 3.17
N GLY A 19 4.99 -7.37 2.65
CA GLY A 19 6.06 -8.36 2.58
C GLY A 19 7.23 -7.92 1.69
N THR A 20 6.92 -7.28 0.57
CA THR A 20 7.91 -6.69 -0.35
C THR A 20 8.65 -5.52 0.31
N LEU A 21 7.95 -4.65 1.05
CA LEU A 21 8.58 -3.54 1.79
C LEU A 21 9.54 -4.06 2.86
N ALA A 22 9.11 -5.05 3.66
CA ALA A 22 9.97 -5.68 4.66
C ALA A 22 11.21 -6.34 4.02
N ARG A 23 11.08 -6.91 2.82
CA ARG A 23 12.20 -7.47 2.07
C ARG A 23 13.20 -6.40 1.63
N PHE A 24 12.72 -5.25 1.14
CA PHE A 24 13.59 -4.12 0.80
C PHE A 24 14.31 -3.57 2.04
N ALA A 25 13.59 -3.38 3.14
CA ALA A 25 14.17 -2.93 4.41
C ALA A 25 15.25 -3.90 4.92
N ALA A 26 15.02 -5.22 4.86
CA ALA A 26 15.98 -6.25 5.24
C ALA A 26 17.24 -6.25 4.34
N ALA A 27 17.11 -5.79 3.09
CA ALA A 27 18.24 -5.59 2.17
C ALA A 27 18.97 -4.24 2.35
N ALA A 28 18.65 -3.49 3.41
CA ALA A 28 19.18 -2.17 3.72
C ALA A 28 18.84 -1.10 2.66
N ASP A 29 17.77 -1.28 1.91
CA ASP A 29 17.18 -0.23 1.07
C ASP A 29 16.45 0.80 1.94
N HIS A 30 16.37 2.04 1.48
CA HIS A 30 15.54 3.07 2.12
C HIS A 30 14.09 2.92 1.65
N VAL A 31 13.20 2.60 2.58
CA VAL A 31 11.78 2.41 2.32
C VAL A 31 10.99 3.59 2.87
N PHE A 32 10.30 4.28 1.98
CA PHE A 32 9.39 5.39 2.30
C PHE A 32 7.95 4.95 2.05
N VAL A 33 7.05 5.37 2.92
CA VAL A 33 5.61 5.17 2.73
C VAL A 33 4.94 6.53 2.74
N TYR A 34 4.10 6.79 1.74
CA TYR A 34 3.25 7.99 1.68
C TYR A 34 1.79 7.59 1.71
N VAL A 35 1.04 8.18 2.65
CA VAL A 35 -0.42 8.05 2.74
C VAL A 35 -1.02 9.45 2.71
N PRO A 36 -1.75 9.84 1.63
CA PRO A 36 -2.30 11.17 1.48
C PRO A 36 -3.43 11.49 2.44
N THR A 37 -4.20 10.49 2.92
CA THR A 37 -5.36 10.74 3.78
C THR A 37 -5.03 10.71 5.27
N VAL A 38 -5.92 11.27 6.07
CA VAL A 38 -5.88 11.13 7.54
C VAL A 38 -6.37 9.77 8.03
N SER A 39 -6.94 8.93 7.13
CA SER A 39 -7.42 7.55 7.37
C SER A 39 -8.44 7.38 8.50
N GLY A 40 -8.92 8.46 9.08
CA GLY A 40 -10.08 8.46 9.97
C GLY A 40 -11.37 8.56 9.15
N PHE A 41 -12.43 7.91 9.59
CA PHE A 41 -13.72 7.97 8.89
C PHE A 41 -14.90 7.75 9.82
N ALA A 42 -16.09 8.16 9.36
CA ALA A 42 -17.37 7.95 10.02
C ALA A 42 -18.32 7.10 9.14
N ASN A 43 -19.28 6.46 9.77
CA ASN A 43 -20.34 5.76 9.05
C ASN A 43 -21.41 6.73 8.52
N HIS A 44 -22.40 6.21 7.80
CA HIS A 44 -23.50 7.01 7.21
C HIS A 44 -24.44 7.66 8.24
N TYR A 45 -24.27 7.37 9.54
CA TYR A 45 -24.93 8.08 10.65
C TYR A 45 -24.04 9.16 11.29
N ASN A 46 -22.92 9.50 10.68
CA ASN A 46 -21.90 10.42 11.22
C ASN A 46 -21.30 9.97 12.57
N GLN A 47 -21.27 8.68 12.84
CA GLN A 47 -20.59 8.13 14.00
C GLN A 47 -19.16 7.77 13.61
N THR A 48 -18.18 8.24 14.37
CA THR A 48 -16.77 7.89 14.15
C THR A 48 -16.58 6.38 14.26
N VAL A 49 -16.11 5.77 13.20
CA VAL A 49 -15.74 4.34 13.14
C VAL A 49 -14.27 4.17 13.52
N ARG A 50 -13.40 5.01 12.95
CA ARG A 50 -11.97 5.08 13.25
C ARG A 50 -11.56 6.53 13.33
N SER A 51 -10.89 6.94 14.41
CA SER A 51 -10.33 8.29 14.48
C SER A 51 -8.99 8.38 13.74
N SER A 52 -8.65 9.57 13.25
CA SER A 52 -7.36 9.79 12.57
C SER A 52 -6.16 9.53 13.50
N ASP A 53 -6.30 9.87 14.79
CA ASP A 53 -5.22 9.64 15.77
C ASP A 53 -4.96 8.15 16.02
N VAL A 54 -6.03 7.34 16.13
CA VAL A 54 -5.91 5.88 16.24
C VAL A 54 -5.28 5.31 14.98
N ALA A 55 -5.78 5.71 13.80
CA ALA A 55 -5.26 5.25 12.52
C ALA A 55 -3.77 5.55 12.35
N LEU A 56 -3.34 6.76 12.74
CA LEU A 56 -1.92 7.17 12.68
C LEU A 56 -1.04 6.38 13.66
N ALA A 57 -1.52 6.17 14.89
CA ALA A 57 -0.77 5.42 15.90
C ALA A 57 -0.55 3.96 15.46
N GLU A 58 -1.60 3.31 14.93
CA GLU A 58 -1.53 1.95 14.39
C GLU A 58 -0.57 1.87 13.18
N ALA A 59 -0.63 2.86 12.27
CA ALA A 59 0.29 2.93 11.14
C ALA A 59 1.76 3.04 11.58
N HIS A 60 2.07 3.86 12.57
CA HIS A 60 3.44 3.95 13.09
C HIS A 60 3.95 2.61 13.62
N GLU A 61 3.13 1.82 14.31
CA GLU A 61 3.52 0.49 14.77
C GLU A 61 3.71 -0.48 13.59
N ALA A 62 2.81 -0.45 12.60
CA ALA A 62 2.96 -1.25 11.39
C ALA A 62 4.25 -0.93 10.63
N MET A 63 4.58 0.37 10.47
CA MET A 63 5.81 0.80 9.80
C MET A 63 7.08 0.35 10.51
N LYS A 64 7.08 0.32 11.86
CA LYS A 64 8.21 -0.24 12.63
C LYS A 64 8.42 -1.72 12.34
N VAL A 65 7.34 -2.50 12.29
CA VAL A 65 7.38 -3.94 11.99
C VAL A 65 7.97 -4.19 10.61
N LEU A 66 7.58 -3.39 9.60
CA LEU A 66 8.07 -3.52 8.24
C LEU A 66 9.51 -2.96 8.04
N GLY A 67 10.06 -2.25 9.01
CA GLY A 67 11.37 -1.60 8.87
C GLY A 67 11.36 -0.38 7.95
N VAL A 68 10.22 0.30 7.83
CA VAL A 68 10.08 1.51 7.01
C VAL A 68 10.93 2.65 7.56
N THR A 69 11.67 3.31 6.68
CA THR A 69 12.57 4.42 7.04
C THR A 69 11.79 5.66 7.47
N GLU A 70 10.71 5.97 6.75
CA GLU A 70 9.90 7.16 7.01
C GLU A 70 8.46 6.96 6.52
N LEU A 71 7.48 7.28 7.39
CA LEU A 71 6.07 7.42 7.05
C LEU A 71 5.78 8.91 6.82
N ILE A 72 5.30 9.24 5.63
CA ILE A 72 4.92 10.59 5.20
C ILE A 72 3.39 10.62 5.14
N CYS A 73 2.78 11.57 5.87
CA CYS A 73 1.33 11.68 5.99
C CYS A 73 0.83 12.95 5.31
N GLY A 74 -0.16 12.81 4.44
CA GLY A 74 -0.91 13.93 3.88
C GLY A 74 -2.04 14.39 4.81
N LYS A 75 -2.91 15.27 4.28
CA LYS A 75 -4.02 15.87 5.03
C LYS A 75 -5.35 15.80 4.30
N PHE A 76 -5.44 15.01 3.23
CA PHE A 76 -6.70 14.81 2.53
C PHE A 76 -7.69 14.07 3.44
N GLN A 77 -8.96 14.40 3.29
CA GLN A 77 -10.00 13.67 3.99
C GLN A 77 -10.20 12.29 3.37
N THR A 78 -10.42 11.30 4.21
CA THR A 78 -10.76 9.92 3.79
C THR A 78 -12.13 9.95 3.10
N LEU A 79 -12.26 9.21 2.02
CA LEU A 79 -13.44 9.14 1.14
C LEU A 79 -13.68 10.42 0.30
N GLU A 80 -12.70 11.34 0.26
CA GLU A 80 -12.81 12.60 -0.51
C GLU A 80 -11.59 12.82 -1.42
N VAL A 81 -10.77 11.80 -1.64
CA VAL A 81 -9.58 11.95 -2.50
C VAL A 81 -9.99 11.99 -3.96
N GLU A 82 -9.57 13.05 -4.63
CA GLU A 82 -9.77 13.22 -6.07
C GLU A 82 -8.42 13.29 -6.80
N PHE A 83 -8.44 13.01 -8.11
CA PHE A 83 -7.29 13.22 -8.98
C PHE A 83 -7.12 14.72 -9.26
N VAL A 84 -6.41 15.39 -8.36
CA VAL A 84 -6.17 16.85 -8.41
C VAL A 84 -4.68 17.19 -8.42
N ASP A 85 -4.36 18.39 -8.88
CA ASP A 85 -2.97 18.85 -8.99
C ASP A 85 -2.26 18.91 -7.64
N ALA A 86 -2.97 19.25 -6.57
CA ALA A 86 -2.40 19.24 -5.22
C ALA A 86 -1.81 17.87 -4.82
N LEU A 87 -2.51 16.77 -5.10
CA LEU A 87 -2.02 15.43 -4.83
C LEU A 87 -0.81 15.07 -5.72
N ASN A 88 -0.86 15.45 -7.00
CA ASN A 88 0.26 15.23 -7.93
C ASN A 88 1.53 15.95 -7.46
N VAL A 89 1.40 17.21 -7.00
CA VAL A 89 2.53 18.03 -6.53
C VAL A 89 3.13 17.44 -5.25
N GLU A 90 2.32 16.95 -4.30
CA GLU A 90 2.84 16.28 -3.11
C GLU A 90 3.65 15.04 -3.46
N ILE A 91 3.14 14.17 -4.35
CA ILE A 91 3.87 12.97 -4.80
C ILE A 91 5.16 13.35 -5.52
N LEU A 92 5.11 14.33 -6.45
CA LEU A 92 6.30 14.80 -7.17
C LEU A 92 7.39 15.29 -6.23
N ARG A 93 7.02 16.11 -5.23
CA ARG A 93 7.96 16.63 -4.23
C ARG A 93 8.64 15.49 -3.45
N ILE A 94 7.86 14.50 -2.97
CA ILE A 94 8.41 13.35 -2.26
C ILE A 94 9.42 12.59 -3.13
N MET A 95 9.07 12.35 -4.39
CA MET A 95 9.94 11.63 -5.32
C MET A 95 11.25 12.34 -5.58
N GLU A 96 11.23 13.65 -5.77
CA GLU A 96 12.43 14.46 -6.01
C GLU A 96 13.30 14.57 -4.75
N GLU A 97 12.70 14.89 -3.60
CA GLU A 97 13.40 15.03 -2.32
C GLU A 97 14.05 13.72 -1.87
N LYS A 98 13.34 12.59 -2.03
CA LYS A 98 13.83 11.27 -1.62
C LYS A 98 14.58 10.52 -2.73
N LYS A 99 14.67 11.07 -3.94
CA LYS A 99 15.37 10.46 -5.11
C LYS A 99 14.91 9.02 -5.36
N ILE A 100 13.62 8.85 -5.56
CA ILE A 100 12.97 7.53 -5.62
C ILE A 100 13.35 6.76 -6.88
N ASP A 101 13.74 5.49 -6.72
CA ASP A 101 14.13 4.55 -7.79
C ASP A 101 13.00 3.61 -8.20
N LEU A 102 12.11 3.28 -7.24
CA LEU A 102 10.98 2.35 -7.41
C LEU A 102 9.75 2.88 -6.69
N VAL A 103 8.62 2.88 -7.38
CA VAL A 103 7.31 3.21 -6.80
C VAL A 103 6.42 1.98 -6.81
N LEU A 104 5.78 1.71 -5.66
CA LEU A 104 4.66 0.78 -5.52
C LEU A 104 3.41 1.61 -5.20
N SER A 105 2.34 1.47 -5.97
CA SER A 105 1.12 2.26 -5.76
C SER A 105 -0.13 1.46 -6.08
N HIS A 106 -1.29 2.02 -5.73
CA HIS A 106 -2.55 1.40 -6.07
C HIS A 106 -2.71 1.16 -7.57
N TRP A 107 -3.28 0.02 -7.91
CA TRP A 107 -3.84 -0.23 -9.22
C TRP A 107 -5.11 0.62 -9.43
N PRO A 108 -5.17 1.46 -10.50
CA PRO A 108 -6.25 2.45 -10.66
C PRO A 108 -7.60 1.84 -11.09
N GLY A 109 -7.65 0.54 -11.37
CA GLY A 109 -8.88 -0.20 -11.65
C GLY A 109 -9.61 -0.72 -10.40
N ASP A 110 -9.20 -0.33 -9.20
CA ASP A 110 -9.83 -0.68 -7.94
C ASP A 110 -11.28 -0.17 -7.85
N ILE A 111 -12.10 -0.78 -6.97
CA ILE A 111 -13.47 -0.34 -6.72
C ILE A 111 -13.53 0.91 -5.81
N HIS A 112 -12.53 1.08 -4.92
CA HIS A 112 -12.49 2.19 -3.99
C HIS A 112 -12.03 3.47 -4.69
N HIS A 113 -12.83 4.53 -4.63
CA HIS A 113 -12.53 5.77 -5.36
C HIS A 113 -11.24 6.46 -4.91
N ASP A 114 -10.91 6.44 -3.61
CA ASP A 114 -9.63 6.99 -3.13
C ASP A 114 -8.45 6.20 -3.72
N HIS A 115 -8.54 4.85 -3.80
CA HIS A 115 -7.51 4.02 -4.44
C HIS A 115 -7.35 4.35 -5.92
N GLN A 116 -8.48 4.57 -6.63
CA GLN A 116 -8.46 4.99 -8.03
C GLN A 116 -7.76 6.35 -8.19
N ALA A 117 -8.12 7.32 -7.35
CA ALA A 117 -7.57 8.67 -7.41
C ALA A 117 -6.06 8.67 -7.11
N VAL A 118 -5.63 8.00 -6.03
CA VAL A 118 -4.24 7.85 -5.64
C VAL A 118 -3.44 7.06 -6.69
N GLY A 119 -4.00 5.97 -7.22
CA GLY A 119 -3.38 5.19 -8.30
C GLY A 119 -3.13 6.02 -9.56
N ARG A 120 -4.14 6.79 -10.01
CA ARG A 120 -4.01 7.70 -11.17
C ARG A 120 -2.98 8.80 -10.92
N ALA A 121 -3.01 9.42 -9.74
CA ALA A 121 -2.06 10.46 -9.36
C ALA A 121 -0.63 9.91 -9.31
N SER A 122 -0.44 8.72 -8.75
CA SER A 122 0.85 8.04 -8.69
C SER A 122 1.39 7.73 -10.09
N ILE A 123 0.57 7.20 -11.00
CA ILE A 123 0.96 6.94 -12.40
C ILE A 123 1.39 8.23 -13.10
N HIS A 124 0.62 9.30 -12.90
CA HIS A 124 0.92 10.60 -13.52
C HIS A 124 2.19 11.22 -12.95
N ALA A 125 2.29 11.33 -11.64
CA ALA A 125 3.42 11.97 -10.96
C ALA A 125 4.73 11.18 -11.16
N CYS A 126 4.66 9.85 -11.07
CA CYS A 126 5.84 8.97 -11.14
C CYS A 126 6.27 8.56 -12.56
N ARG A 127 5.75 9.21 -13.59
CA ARG A 127 6.03 8.84 -15.00
C ARG A 127 7.51 8.84 -15.40
N HIS A 128 8.37 9.54 -14.65
CA HIS A 128 9.82 9.59 -14.89
C HIS A 128 10.65 8.66 -14.02
N VAL A 129 10.04 8.01 -13.01
CA VAL A 129 10.72 7.00 -12.17
C VAL A 129 11.04 5.77 -13.03
N PRO A 130 12.23 5.15 -12.88
CA PRO A 130 12.62 4.01 -13.72
C PRO A 130 11.76 2.76 -13.52
N ARG A 131 11.18 2.55 -12.32
CA ARG A 131 10.40 1.34 -11.99
C ARG A 131 9.11 1.70 -11.29
N GLN A 132 7.99 1.14 -11.77
CA GLN A 132 6.68 1.35 -11.18
C GLN A 132 5.87 0.06 -11.23
N LEU A 133 5.41 -0.38 -10.04
CA LEU A 133 4.58 -1.55 -9.81
C LEU A 133 3.26 -1.13 -9.20
N LEU A 134 2.18 -1.79 -9.60
CA LEU A 134 0.84 -1.52 -9.10
C LEU A 134 0.37 -2.71 -8.27
N PHE A 135 -0.26 -2.44 -7.11
CA PHE A 135 -0.79 -3.45 -6.20
C PHE A 135 -2.31 -3.29 -5.96
N ARG A 136 -2.93 -4.34 -5.43
CA ARG A 136 -4.27 -4.33 -4.85
C ARG A 136 -4.19 -4.54 -3.35
N SER A 137 -5.04 -3.81 -2.61
CA SER A 137 -5.10 -3.88 -1.14
C SER A 137 -6.47 -4.33 -0.61
N ASN A 138 -7.39 -4.76 -1.46
CA ASN A 138 -8.70 -5.25 -1.07
C ASN A 138 -9.14 -6.48 -1.88
N TRP A 139 -10.26 -7.09 -1.45
CA TRP A 139 -10.83 -8.30 -2.06
C TRP A 139 -12.08 -8.05 -2.91
N TYR A 140 -12.50 -6.81 -3.05
CA TYR A 140 -13.70 -6.49 -3.80
C TYR A 140 -13.52 -6.71 -5.30
N HIS A 141 -14.59 -7.14 -5.97
CA HIS A 141 -14.60 -7.23 -7.41
C HIS A 141 -14.62 -5.85 -8.04
N SER A 142 -13.88 -5.70 -9.12
CA SER A 142 -13.86 -4.52 -9.97
C SER A 142 -14.34 -4.87 -11.37
N THR A 143 -14.75 -3.86 -12.13
CA THR A 143 -15.10 -4.00 -13.56
C THR A 143 -13.87 -4.07 -14.47
N ALA A 144 -12.69 -3.82 -13.94
CA ALA A 144 -11.41 -3.93 -14.65
C ALA A 144 -10.64 -5.17 -14.17
N ASP A 145 -9.75 -5.68 -15.01
CA ASP A 145 -8.92 -6.84 -14.70
C ASP A 145 -7.53 -6.40 -14.22
N PHE A 146 -7.15 -6.84 -13.03
CA PHE A 146 -5.79 -6.70 -12.52
C PHE A 146 -4.88 -7.74 -13.19
N ARG A 147 -3.88 -7.27 -13.93
CA ARG A 147 -2.93 -8.12 -14.65
C ARG A 147 -1.70 -8.42 -13.79
N GLY A 148 -1.87 -9.14 -12.69
CA GLY A 148 -0.78 -9.57 -11.83
C GLY A 148 0.23 -10.43 -12.59
N ASN A 149 1.37 -9.84 -12.96
CA ASN A 149 2.39 -10.47 -13.83
C ASN A 149 3.83 -10.35 -13.27
N PHE A 150 3.99 -9.74 -12.11
CA PHE A 150 5.27 -9.63 -11.41
C PHE A 150 5.10 -10.16 -9.98
N TYR A 151 5.92 -11.14 -9.63
CA TYR A 151 5.83 -11.85 -8.35
C TYR A 151 7.07 -11.57 -7.51
N VAL A 152 6.86 -11.27 -6.24
CA VAL A 152 7.94 -11.12 -5.26
C VAL A 152 7.79 -12.21 -4.22
N ASP A 153 8.81 -13.05 -4.06
CA ASP A 153 8.88 -14.03 -2.98
C ASP A 153 9.01 -13.29 -1.64
N ILE A 154 8.00 -13.46 -0.79
CA ILE A 154 7.91 -12.89 0.55
C ILE A 154 7.92 -13.97 1.64
N THR A 155 8.34 -15.19 1.32
CA THR A 155 8.33 -16.32 2.27
C THR A 155 9.05 -15.97 3.57
N GLN A 156 10.16 -15.25 3.50
CA GLN A 156 10.95 -14.84 4.65
C GLN A 156 10.38 -13.61 5.39
N THR A 157 9.50 -12.85 4.75
CA THR A 157 8.93 -11.61 5.29
C THR A 157 7.41 -11.67 5.47
N TRP A 158 6.81 -12.82 5.24
CA TRP A 158 5.38 -13.04 5.47
C TRP A 158 4.96 -12.71 6.89
N GLU A 159 5.74 -13.17 7.89
CA GLU A 159 5.42 -12.92 9.29
C GLU A 159 5.46 -11.43 9.65
N ALA A 160 6.41 -10.68 9.10
CA ALA A 160 6.46 -9.23 9.25
C ALA A 160 5.24 -8.55 8.61
N LYS A 161 4.84 -8.96 7.41
CA LYS A 161 3.60 -8.49 6.77
C LYS A 161 2.38 -8.75 7.65
N LYS A 162 2.24 -9.97 8.16
CA LYS A 162 1.12 -10.35 9.01
C LYS A 162 1.06 -9.51 10.28
N GLN A 163 2.17 -9.35 10.99
CA GLN A 163 2.26 -8.51 12.20
C GLN A 163 1.96 -7.04 11.90
N ALA A 164 2.38 -6.53 10.74
CA ALA A 164 2.05 -5.17 10.32
C ALA A 164 0.54 -4.99 10.07
N ILE A 165 -0.13 -5.97 9.47
CA ILE A 165 -1.60 -5.99 9.35
C ILE A 165 -2.26 -6.06 10.73
N GLU A 166 -1.73 -6.88 11.64
CA GLU A 166 -2.23 -7.04 13.01
C GLU A 166 -2.08 -5.76 13.85
N ALA A 167 -1.15 -4.88 13.51
CA ALA A 167 -1.00 -3.58 14.17
C ALA A 167 -2.21 -2.65 13.98
N HIS A 168 -3.01 -2.86 12.91
CA HIS A 168 -4.27 -2.15 12.67
C HIS A 168 -5.43 -2.76 13.47
N ALA A 169 -5.31 -2.76 14.79
CA ALA A 169 -6.23 -3.42 15.70
C ALA A 169 -7.68 -2.94 15.56
N SER A 170 -7.89 -1.63 15.32
CA SER A 170 -9.23 -1.06 15.12
C SER A 170 -9.92 -1.61 13.87
N GLU A 171 -9.17 -1.86 12.79
CA GLU A 171 -9.70 -2.45 11.57
C GLU A 171 -9.95 -3.96 11.73
N LEU A 172 -9.10 -4.66 12.46
CA LEU A 172 -9.31 -6.08 12.77
C LEU A 172 -10.52 -6.29 13.67
N GLU A 173 -10.76 -5.40 14.63
CA GLU A 173 -11.98 -5.45 15.45
C GLU A 173 -13.24 -5.29 14.57
N ARG A 174 -13.21 -4.39 13.59
CA ARG A 174 -14.31 -4.12 12.67
C ARG A 174 -14.53 -5.25 11.65
N THR A 175 -13.45 -5.78 11.06
CA THR A 175 -13.49 -6.74 9.95
C THR A 175 -13.38 -8.20 10.39
N GLY A 176 -12.84 -8.43 11.58
CA GLY A 176 -12.48 -9.74 12.11
C GLY A 176 -11.22 -10.31 11.42
N SER A 177 -10.86 -11.53 11.81
CA SER A 177 -9.67 -12.24 11.27
C SER A 177 -9.75 -12.54 9.76
N LYS A 178 -10.86 -12.23 9.10
CA LYS A 178 -11.06 -12.44 7.66
C LYS A 178 -10.04 -11.70 6.80
N TRP A 179 -9.57 -10.55 7.23
CA TRP A 179 -8.51 -9.79 6.55
C TRP A 179 -7.24 -10.62 6.42
N ILE A 180 -6.71 -11.08 7.55
CA ILE A 180 -5.46 -11.86 7.58
C ILE A 180 -5.62 -13.12 6.73
N GLN A 181 -6.73 -13.86 6.94
CA GLN A 181 -6.99 -15.10 6.22
C GLN A 181 -7.07 -14.89 4.69
N PHE A 182 -7.69 -13.80 4.24
CA PHE A 182 -7.78 -13.50 2.82
C PHE A 182 -6.40 -13.24 2.22
N PHE A 183 -5.60 -12.35 2.81
CA PHE A 183 -4.29 -12.01 2.29
C PHE A 183 -3.27 -13.14 2.44
N GLU A 184 -3.42 -14.01 3.45
CA GLU A 184 -2.62 -15.24 3.57
C GLU A 184 -2.92 -16.19 2.39
N ASN A 185 -4.19 -16.44 2.11
CA ASN A 185 -4.60 -17.29 0.98
C ASN A 185 -4.12 -16.72 -0.37
N GLU A 186 -4.22 -15.40 -0.56
CA GLU A 186 -3.72 -14.74 -1.78
C GLU A 186 -2.20 -14.91 -1.92
N ALA A 187 -1.45 -14.72 -0.83
CA ALA A 187 0.01 -14.88 -0.84
C ALA A 187 0.43 -16.34 -1.08
N GLU A 188 -0.27 -17.33 -0.50
CA GLU A 188 -0.03 -18.75 -0.77
C GLU A 188 -0.34 -19.12 -2.22
N ASN A 189 -1.50 -18.70 -2.74
CA ASN A 189 -1.89 -18.94 -4.13
C ASN A 189 -0.88 -18.33 -5.12
N ALA A 190 -0.41 -17.11 -4.83
CA ALA A 190 0.62 -16.46 -5.63
C ALA A 190 1.96 -17.20 -5.54
N GLY A 191 2.34 -17.62 -4.34
CA GLY A 191 3.57 -18.40 -4.10
C GLY A 191 3.60 -19.72 -4.86
N GLN A 192 2.49 -20.44 -4.87
CA GLN A 192 2.38 -21.70 -5.63
C GLN A 192 2.65 -21.52 -7.12
N ARG A 193 2.24 -20.40 -7.71
CA ARG A 193 2.46 -20.13 -9.15
C ARG A 193 3.94 -19.98 -9.53
N ILE A 194 4.79 -19.60 -8.57
CA ILE A 194 6.23 -19.40 -8.79
C ILE A 194 7.11 -20.38 -8.00
N GLY A 195 6.50 -21.35 -7.29
CA GLY A 195 7.22 -22.41 -6.58
C GLY A 195 7.82 -21.98 -5.23
N VAL A 196 7.23 -20.98 -4.57
CA VAL A 196 7.59 -20.54 -3.21
C VAL A 196 6.38 -20.64 -2.28
N ARG A 197 6.59 -20.46 -0.96
CA ARG A 197 5.49 -20.57 0.00
C ARG A 197 4.54 -19.37 -0.06
N TYR A 198 5.08 -18.14 -0.05
CA TYR A 198 4.32 -16.90 -0.09
C TYR A 198 4.89 -15.95 -1.12
N ALA A 199 4.03 -15.32 -1.91
CA ALA A 199 4.42 -14.25 -2.82
C ALA A 199 3.41 -13.10 -2.81
N GLU A 200 3.87 -11.90 -3.12
CA GLU A 200 3.03 -10.77 -3.50
C GLU A 200 3.03 -10.59 -5.02
N VAL A 201 1.91 -10.11 -5.54
CA VAL A 201 1.68 -9.98 -6.99
C VAL A 201 1.45 -8.53 -7.35
N PHE A 202 2.13 -8.08 -8.39
CA PHE A 202 2.05 -6.71 -8.92
C PHE A 202 1.73 -6.73 -10.41
N GLU A 203 1.12 -5.65 -10.88
CA GLU A 203 1.09 -5.33 -12.30
C GLU A 203 2.27 -4.41 -12.62
N VAL A 204 3.10 -4.78 -13.58
CA VAL A 204 4.20 -3.94 -14.02
C VAL A 204 3.66 -2.85 -14.93
N LEU A 205 3.77 -1.59 -14.49
CA LEU A 205 3.52 -0.45 -15.37
C LEU A 205 4.78 -0.07 -16.16
N LYS A 206 5.92 -0.06 -15.48
CA LYS A 206 7.23 0.23 -16.08
C LYS A 206 8.34 -0.45 -15.29
N TRP A 207 9.34 -0.98 -16.02
CA TRP A 207 10.55 -1.54 -15.42
C TRP A 207 11.74 -1.31 -16.34
N LEU A 208 12.65 -0.42 -15.94
CA LEU A 208 13.95 -0.26 -16.59
C LEU A 208 14.99 -1.08 -15.82
N GLY A 209 15.65 -1.99 -16.53
CA GLY A 209 16.71 -2.86 -16.01
C GLY A 209 18.06 -2.18 -15.95
#